data_3ecf9affca5f3af8728c247c31dd12d7
#
_entry.id   3ecf9affca5f3af8728c247c31dd12d7
#
_cell.length_a   1.000
_cell.length_b   1.000
_cell.length_c   1.000
_cell.angle_alpha   90.00
_cell.angle_beta   90.00
_cell.angle_gamma   90.00
#
_symmetry.space_group_name_H-M   'P 1'
#
loop_
_entity.id
_entity.type
_entity.pdbx_description
1 polymer ?
#
loop_
_entity_poly.entity_id
_entity_poly.type
_entity_poly.pdbx_seq_one_letter_code
_entity_poly.pdbx_strand_id
1 'polypeptide(L)'
;MKALNKLKVPEWITAGLAFIYYWIMALYKLTNAPIWQDECMEYYCSIPVKGAIRGVTQYTTMYERMAYIQQQPPLYNWLMCIWLQIHDSEWWYRFSSVVMGFIAVIGLYLVIKKLCDRFTATLSVYVFSSIYILMYYVKEASEYILLIMLLIWTVYLYLFIVEKITVKRAVLFTILCVVDIYTHYGAVFVIVPMALQLLVYYWRSGEKKTFWTALVSYIIAGVGAGIPLLYFYMLPQSTNPISTLGADKPIEITGNNIILDFFDSLMWVLRWCMLDYDRDAEKITWTIWIILFALLGLGIFVYRKTHKKEVRAFIRCNIWVFLIYYVITTLNIYAYGWFGNRYNLFIFPLWFILIAVILYETVQIFKESDRQWMQKLTPFMSIGIVIAMLLYCTYGDYRISNHWAKSDLRTVVSTWRADDGEEVPTFVNFHQRYAFVYYLTHSKDYQESDWNQIYCNETLETLGYSNEEWIEFLEANVYPDGLPTQIYVVSGQHDTVVGALESIGYQTTAVVDTTAKLFLLEQK
;
A
#
# COMPACT_ATOMS: atom_id res chain seq x y z
N MET A 1 27.33 19.62 12.21
CA MET A 1 27.13 18.66 13.33
C MET A 1 27.70 19.13 14.68
N LYS A 2 28.98 19.55 14.84
CA LYS A 2 29.47 20.09 16.11
C LYS A 2 28.75 21.35 16.62
N ALA A 3 28.22 22.20 15.74
CA ALA A 3 27.45 23.39 16.11
C ALA A 3 26.04 23.05 16.63
N LEU A 4 25.35 22.07 16.06
CA LEU A 4 24.06 21.59 16.55
C LEU A 4 24.17 20.79 17.86
N ASN A 5 25.29 20.08 18.09
CA ASN A 5 25.54 19.47 19.37
C ASN A 5 25.89 20.48 20.48
N LYS A 6 26.30 21.72 20.14
CA LYS A 6 26.47 22.81 21.10
C LYS A 6 25.14 23.46 21.52
N LEU A 7 24.14 23.49 20.65
CA LEU A 7 22.77 23.76 21.05
C LEU A 7 22.24 22.47 21.69
N LYS A 8 22.26 22.40 23.03
CA LYS A 8 21.67 21.30 23.82
C LYS A 8 20.15 21.29 23.67
N VAL A 9 19.63 21.19 22.41
CA VAL A 9 18.20 21.04 22.17
C VAL A 9 17.80 19.66 22.68
N PRO A 10 16.90 19.56 23.64
CA PRO A 10 16.45 18.27 24.16
C PRO A 10 15.91 17.38 23.04
N GLU A 11 16.18 16.08 23.12
CA GLU A 11 15.74 15.08 22.12
C GLU A 11 14.23 15.15 21.86
N TRP A 12 13.44 15.35 22.91
CA TRP A 12 11.99 15.41 22.81
C TRP A 12 11.49 16.60 21.96
N ILE A 13 12.26 17.72 21.88
CA ILE A 13 11.89 18.86 21.03
C ILE A 13 12.09 18.49 19.55
N THR A 14 13.26 17.96 19.19
CA THR A 14 13.58 17.64 17.79
C THR A 14 12.71 16.50 17.25
N ALA A 15 12.50 15.46 18.03
CA ALA A 15 11.61 14.37 17.69
C ALA A 15 10.14 14.83 17.69
N GLY A 16 9.74 15.66 18.67
CA GLY A 16 8.40 16.24 18.74
C GLY A 16 8.05 17.07 17.51
N LEU A 17 8.99 17.91 17.03
CA LEU A 17 8.78 18.67 15.79
C LEU A 17 8.62 17.77 14.56
N ALA A 18 9.39 16.68 14.47
CA ALA A 18 9.25 15.73 13.38
C ALA A 18 7.88 15.00 13.42
N PHE A 19 7.39 14.65 14.60
CA PHE A 19 6.07 14.06 14.78
C PHE A 19 4.93 15.07 14.48
N ILE A 20 5.08 16.34 14.87
CA ILE A 20 4.15 17.41 14.50
C ILE A 20 4.11 17.57 12.97
N TYR A 21 5.28 17.57 12.32
CA TYR A 21 5.36 17.63 10.86
C TYR A 21 4.60 16.46 10.20
N TYR A 22 4.76 15.23 10.71
CA TYR A 22 3.97 14.09 10.24
C TYR A 22 2.46 14.38 10.32
N TRP A 23 1.98 14.88 11.46
CA TRP A 23 0.55 15.18 11.65
C TRP A 23 0.06 16.26 10.67
N ILE A 24 0.86 17.29 10.44
CA ILE A 24 0.54 18.33 9.46
C ILE A 24 0.37 17.71 8.07
N MET A 25 1.34 16.93 7.62
CA MET A 25 1.33 16.30 6.30
C MET A 25 0.21 15.27 6.15
N ALA A 26 -0.06 14.49 7.18
CA ALA A 26 -1.09 13.46 7.17
C ALA A 26 -2.51 14.04 7.17
N LEU A 27 -2.76 15.11 7.92
CA LEU A 27 -4.09 15.73 8.01
C LEU A 27 -4.35 16.76 6.89
N TYR A 28 -3.30 17.28 6.26
CA TYR A 28 -3.46 18.26 5.19
C TYR A 28 -4.24 17.67 4.01
N LYS A 29 -5.41 18.26 3.72
CA LYS A 29 -6.31 17.80 2.63
C LYS A 29 -6.72 16.31 2.73
N LEU A 30 -6.96 15.77 3.91
CA LEU A 30 -7.27 14.35 4.14
C LEU A 30 -8.51 13.88 3.34
N THR A 31 -9.52 14.73 3.18
CA THR A 31 -10.78 14.42 2.48
C THR A 31 -10.97 15.19 1.18
N ASN A 32 -9.91 15.83 0.66
CA ASN A 32 -10.01 16.53 -0.63
C ASN A 32 -10.25 15.58 -1.80
N ALA A 33 -9.50 14.49 -1.84
CA ALA A 33 -9.80 13.42 -2.79
C ALA A 33 -11.01 12.62 -2.28
N PRO A 34 -12.01 12.34 -3.12
CA PRO A 34 -13.15 11.51 -2.74
C PRO A 34 -12.71 10.08 -2.42
N ILE A 35 -13.53 9.35 -1.66
CA ILE A 35 -13.36 7.90 -1.50
C ILE A 35 -13.53 7.26 -2.88
N TRP A 36 -12.64 6.36 -3.21
CA TRP A 36 -12.66 5.65 -4.49
C TRP A 36 -12.96 4.16 -4.31
N GLN A 37 -13.04 3.43 -5.42
CA GLN A 37 -13.50 2.05 -5.44
C GLN A 37 -12.83 1.15 -4.41
N ASP A 38 -11.49 1.15 -4.30
CA ASP A 38 -10.77 0.24 -3.40
C ASP A 38 -11.08 0.55 -1.93
N GLU A 39 -11.12 1.83 -1.54
CA GLU A 39 -11.52 2.24 -0.19
C GLU A 39 -12.97 1.83 0.13
N CYS A 40 -13.88 1.98 -0.85
CA CYS A 40 -15.27 1.57 -0.68
C CYS A 40 -15.40 0.04 -0.58
N MET A 41 -14.61 -0.71 -1.34
CA MET A 41 -14.57 -2.18 -1.23
C MET A 41 -14.12 -2.60 0.17
N GLU A 42 -13.06 -1.98 0.71
CA GLU A 42 -12.62 -2.19 2.09
C GLU A 42 -13.71 -1.82 3.10
N TYR A 43 -14.40 -0.70 2.90
CA TYR A 43 -15.51 -0.26 3.74
C TYR A 43 -16.61 -1.32 3.80
N TYR A 44 -17.12 -1.78 2.64
CA TYR A 44 -18.20 -2.77 2.59
C TYR A 44 -17.79 -4.16 3.11
N CYS A 45 -16.52 -4.52 3.03
CA CYS A 45 -15.98 -5.71 3.66
C CYS A 45 -15.82 -5.58 5.19
N SER A 46 -15.85 -4.34 5.72
CA SER A 46 -15.62 -4.04 7.14
C SER A 46 -16.90 -3.80 7.94
N ILE A 47 -18.00 -3.38 7.30
CA ILE A 47 -19.24 -3.09 8.02
C ILE A 47 -19.98 -4.38 8.43
N PRO A 48 -20.52 -4.47 9.68
CA PRO A 48 -21.16 -5.67 10.20
C PRO A 48 -22.63 -5.82 9.76
N VAL A 49 -23.03 -5.20 8.65
CA VAL A 49 -24.39 -5.28 8.10
C VAL A 49 -24.68 -6.72 7.67
N LYS A 50 -25.88 -7.21 8.04
CA LYS A 50 -26.41 -8.51 7.61
C LYS A 50 -27.33 -8.32 6.40
N GLY A 51 -27.20 -9.19 5.42
CA GLY A 51 -27.95 -9.14 4.17
C GLY A 51 -27.10 -8.65 3.01
N ALA A 52 -27.61 -8.85 1.81
CA ALA A 52 -27.03 -8.32 0.58
C ALA A 52 -27.01 -6.78 0.62
N ILE A 53 -26.02 -6.18 0.01
CA ILE A 53 -25.92 -4.72 -0.13
C ILE A 53 -26.22 -4.39 -1.57
N ARG A 54 -27.39 -3.78 -1.80
CA ARG A 54 -27.90 -3.47 -3.14
C ARG A 54 -26.88 -2.65 -3.95
N GLY A 55 -26.63 -3.06 -5.17
CA GLY A 55 -25.66 -2.42 -6.05
C GLY A 55 -24.19 -2.64 -5.70
N VAL A 56 -23.90 -3.38 -4.63
CA VAL A 56 -22.54 -3.69 -4.19
C VAL A 56 -22.28 -5.19 -4.27
N THR A 57 -23.09 -6.00 -3.56
CA THR A 57 -22.83 -7.43 -3.44
C THR A 57 -24.04 -8.23 -2.94
N GLN A 58 -24.16 -9.45 -3.44
CA GLN A 58 -25.11 -10.45 -2.95
C GLN A 58 -24.68 -11.12 -1.63
N TYR A 59 -23.43 -11.00 -1.24
CA TYR A 59 -22.90 -11.64 -0.03
C TYR A 59 -23.46 -11.00 1.25
N THR A 60 -24.03 -11.84 2.10
CA THR A 60 -24.88 -11.42 3.22
C THR A 60 -24.14 -11.21 4.54
N THR A 61 -22.96 -11.78 4.67
CA THR A 61 -22.16 -11.69 5.89
C THR A 61 -20.82 -10.99 5.63
N MET A 62 -20.27 -10.36 6.66
CA MET A 62 -18.93 -9.77 6.60
C MET A 62 -17.87 -10.82 6.23
N TYR A 63 -18.00 -12.06 6.74
CA TYR A 63 -17.10 -13.14 6.37
C TYR A 63 -17.13 -13.44 4.86
N GLU A 64 -18.32 -13.61 4.28
CA GLU A 64 -18.46 -13.87 2.83
C GLU A 64 -17.87 -12.73 2.00
N ARG A 65 -18.10 -11.48 2.41
CA ARG A 65 -17.51 -10.33 1.71
C ARG A 65 -15.99 -10.35 1.76
N MET A 66 -15.39 -10.62 2.92
CA MET A 66 -13.93 -10.76 3.05
C MET A 66 -13.39 -11.97 2.28
N ALA A 67 -14.14 -13.07 2.20
CA ALA A 67 -13.71 -14.30 1.55
C ALA A 67 -13.86 -14.28 0.02
N TYR A 68 -14.83 -13.53 -0.52
CA TYR A 68 -15.20 -13.59 -1.94
C TYR A 68 -15.10 -12.26 -2.70
N ILE A 69 -14.99 -11.12 -2.01
CA ILE A 69 -14.79 -9.82 -2.65
C ILE A 69 -13.34 -9.35 -2.44
N GLN A 70 -12.86 -9.47 -1.18
CA GLN A 70 -11.55 -9.00 -0.78
C GLN A 70 -10.43 -9.88 -1.36
N GLN A 71 -9.25 -9.30 -1.55
CA GLN A 71 -8.06 -10.01 -2.05
C GLN A 71 -6.94 -10.08 -1.00
N GLN A 72 -7.20 -9.57 0.20
CA GLN A 72 -6.22 -9.46 1.29
C GLN A 72 -6.70 -10.22 2.53
N PRO A 73 -5.79 -10.55 3.46
CA PRO A 73 -6.14 -11.16 4.73
C PRO A 73 -7.05 -10.27 5.58
N PRO A 74 -7.81 -10.82 6.55
CA PRO A 74 -8.95 -10.15 7.16
C PRO A 74 -8.63 -9.17 8.28
N LEU A 75 -7.39 -9.04 8.75
CA LEU A 75 -7.08 -8.28 9.97
C LEU A 75 -7.47 -6.80 9.85
N TYR A 76 -7.19 -6.18 8.70
CA TYR A 76 -7.56 -4.79 8.48
C TYR A 76 -9.07 -4.59 8.60
N ASN A 77 -9.87 -5.44 7.95
CA ASN A 77 -11.33 -5.36 7.99
C ASN A 77 -11.89 -5.61 9.41
N TRP A 78 -11.30 -6.51 10.20
CA TRP A 78 -11.69 -6.70 11.59
C TRP A 78 -11.43 -5.45 12.45
N LEU A 79 -10.28 -4.80 12.26
CA LEU A 79 -9.97 -3.54 12.94
C LEU A 79 -10.92 -2.43 12.50
N MET A 80 -11.20 -2.32 11.21
CA MET A 80 -12.12 -1.33 10.67
C MET A 80 -13.57 -1.59 11.11
N CYS A 81 -13.98 -2.84 11.25
CA CYS A 81 -15.29 -3.18 11.80
C CYS A 81 -15.50 -2.58 13.20
N ILE A 82 -14.48 -2.57 14.04
CA ILE A 82 -14.54 -1.94 15.36
C ILE A 82 -14.48 -0.42 15.25
N TRP A 83 -13.60 0.11 14.41
CA TRP A 83 -13.36 1.54 14.23
C TRP A 83 -14.58 2.28 13.71
N LEU A 84 -15.25 1.71 12.71
CA LEU A 84 -16.44 2.29 12.07
C LEU A 84 -17.68 2.27 12.96
N GLN A 85 -17.71 1.51 14.06
CA GLN A 85 -18.80 1.58 15.05
C GLN A 85 -18.82 2.90 15.83
N ILE A 86 -17.70 3.65 15.84
CA ILE A 86 -17.62 4.95 16.52
C ILE A 86 -18.22 6.03 15.62
N HIS A 87 -17.84 6.05 14.35
CA HIS A 87 -18.36 6.96 13.34
C HIS A 87 -18.01 6.41 11.96
N ASP A 88 -18.84 6.62 10.95
CA ASP A 88 -18.68 6.11 9.59
C ASP A 88 -18.39 7.18 8.51
N SER A 89 -18.09 8.42 8.93
CA SER A 89 -17.74 9.48 7.99
C SER A 89 -16.41 9.19 7.28
N GLU A 90 -16.28 9.68 6.06
CA GLU A 90 -15.07 9.60 5.23
C GLU A 90 -13.82 10.06 5.99
N TRP A 91 -13.92 11.18 6.73
CA TRP A 91 -12.80 11.69 7.53
C TRP A 91 -12.39 10.70 8.62
N TRP A 92 -13.35 10.16 9.37
CA TRP A 92 -13.09 9.20 10.45
C TRP A 92 -12.52 7.89 9.92
N TYR A 93 -13.03 7.44 8.79
CA TYR A 93 -12.55 6.22 8.14
C TYR A 93 -11.06 6.35 7.79
N ARG A 94 -10.66 7.42 7.09
CA ARG A 94 -9.27 7.69 6.73
C ARG A 94 -8.38 8.03 7.93
N PHE A 95 -8.94 8.60 8.99
CA PHE A 95 -8.20 8.92 10.20
C PHE A 95 -7.60 7.68 10.87
N SER A 96 -8.19 6.49 10.69
CA SER A 96 -7.59 5.22 11.11
C SER A 96 -6.19 5.01 10.52
N SER A 97 -6.03 5.26 9.22
CA SER A 97 -4.74 5.14 8.52
C SER A 97 -3.74 6.21 8.99
N VAL A 98 -4.21 7.42 9.29
CA VAL A 98 -3.37 8.47 9.90
C VAL A 98 -2.80 8.02 11.24
N VAL A 99 -3.63 7.40 12.10
CA VAL A 99 -3.18 6.87 13.40
C VAL A 99 -2.18 5.73 13.22
N MET A 100 -2.45 4.78 12.32
CA MET A 100 -1.54 3.68 12.00
C MET A 100 -0.19 4.20 11.49
N GLY A 101 -0.20 5.19 10.58
CA GLY A 101 0.99 5.84 10.09
C GLY A 101 1.78 6.57 11.19
N PHE A 102 1.10 7.18 12.16
CA PHE A 102 1.77 7.78 13.33
C PHE A 102 2.49 6.74 14.18
N ILE A 103 1.85 5.59 14.42
CA ILE A 103 2.49 4.47 15.15
C ILE A 103 3.68 3.91 14.34
N ALA A 104 3.58 3.90 13.00
CA ALA A 104 4.67 3.51 12.11
C ALA A 104 5.89 4.43 12.25
N VAL A 105 5.70 5.77 12.24
CA VAL A 105 6.83 6.71 12.37
C VAL A 105 7.47 6.69 13.76
N ILE A 106 6.71 6.40 14.81
CA ILE A 106 7.29 6.14 16.15
C ILE A 106 8.20 4.91 16.10
N GLY A 107 7.70 3.80 15.54
CA GLY A 107 8.49 2.58 15.35
C GLY A 107 9.75 2.83 14.52
N LEU A 108 9.61 3.54 13.40
CA LEU A 108 10.72 3.93 12.52
C LEU A 108 11.78 4.75 13.28
N TYR A 109 11.37 5.77 14.04
CA TYR A 109 12.27 6.55 14.87
C TYR A 109 13.07 5.66 15.81
N LEU A 110 12.41 4.72 16.49
CA LEU A 110 13.06 3.81 17.43
C LEU A 110 14.04 2.85 16.74
N VAL A 111 13.69 2.30 15.58
CA VAL A 111 14.54 1.42 14.77
C VAL A 111 15.80 2.16 14.32
N ILE A 112 15.64 3.33 13.70
CA ILE A 112 16.77 4.11 13.19
C ILE A 112 17.63 4.64 14.34
N LYS A 113 17.04 5.08 15.45
CA LYS A 113 17.80 5.48 16.64
C LYS A 113 18.66 4.34 17.20
N LYS A 114 18.17 3.10 17.12
CA LYS A 114 18.90 1.91 17.58
C LYS A 114 20.05 1.53 16.66
N LEU A 115 19.85 1.62 15.34
CA LEU A 115 20.86 1.24 14.35
C LEU A 115 21.87 2.37 14.06
N CYS A 116 21.43 3.61 14.12
CA CYS A 116 22.20 4.81 13.80
C CYS A 116 22.36 5.71 15.03
N ASP A 117 21.66 6.86 14.99
CA ASP A 117 21.59 7.82 16.09
C ASP A 117 20.25 8.60 16.06
N ARG A 118 20.07 9.47 17.08
CA ARG A 118 18.82 10.25 17.23
C ARG A 118 18.63 11.30 16.14
N PHE A 119 19.70 11.88 15.63
CA PHE A 119 19.61 12.90 14.57
C PHE A 119 19.14 12.25 13.26
N THR A 120 19.76 11.15 12.89
CA THR A 120 19.36 10.35 11.73
C THR A 120 17.92 9.85 11.88
N ALA A 121 17.51 9.41 13.07
CA ALA A 121 16.14 8.98 13.34
C ALA A 121 15.13 10.13 13.14
N THR A 122 15.41 11.33 13.66
CA THR A 122 14.58 12.50 13.47
C THR A 122 14.46 12.87 11.98
N LEU A 123 15.59 12.91 11.27
CA LEU A 123 15.63 13.21 9.85
C LEU A 123 14.86 12.16 9.04
N SER A 124 14.95 10.89 9.41
CA SER A 124 14.21 9.80 8.77
C SER A 124 12.70 9.94 8.93
N VAL A 125 12.20 10.48 10.05
CA VAL A 125 10.76 10.78 10.21
C VAL A 125 10.32 11.89 9.25
N TYR A 126 11.10 12.97 9.08
CA TYR A 126 10.81 14.00 8.10
C TYR A 126 10.75 13.43 6.68
N VAL A 127 11.76 12.66 6.28
CA VAL A 127 11.81 12.05 4.93
C VAL A 127 10.63 11.11 4.72
N PHE A 128 10.34 10.23 5.67
CA PHE A 128 9.19 9.32 5.61
C PHE A 128 7.88 10.08 5.41
N SER A 129 7.69 11.18 6.14
CA SER A 129 6.49 12.01 6.07
C SER A 129 6.38 12.84 4.79
N SER A 130 7.44 12.92 3.99
CA SER A 130 7.49 13.61 2.70
C SER A 130 7.49 12.65 1.50
N ILE A 131 7.50 11.33 1.72
CA ILE A 131 7.41 10.35 0.65
C ILE A 131 5.98 10.28 0.14
N TYR A 132 5.77 10.65 -1.14
CA TYR A 132 4.45 10.74 -1.76
C TYR A 132 3.62 9.46 -1.56
N ILE A 133 4.19 8.29 -1.91
CA ILE A 133 3.45 7.02 -1.84
C ILE A 133 3.07 6.64 -0.40
N LEU A 134 3.89 6.97 0.59
CA LEU A 134 3.54 6.73 1.99
C LEU A 134 2.41 7.64 2.45
N MET A 135 2.48 8.93 2.12
CA MET A 135 1.41 9.86 2.43
C MET A 135 0.14 9.55 1.66
N TYR A 136 0.25 8.97 0.45
CA TYR A 136 -0.88 8.45 -0.28
C TYR A 136 -1.63 7.39 0.56
N TYR A 137 -0.93 6.35 1.06
CA TYR A 137 -1.55 5.31 1.89
C TYR A 137 -1.85 5.74 3.34
N VAL A 138 -1.19 6.75 3.87
CA VAL A 138 -1.60 7.38 5.14
C VAL A 138 -2.96 8.06 5.01
N LYS A 139 -3.30 8.60 3.83
CA LYS A 139 -4.56 9.28 3.54
C LYS A 139 -5.60 8.41 2.87
N GLU A 140 -5.29 7.15 2.65
CA GLU A 140 -6.17 6.14 2.09
C GLU A 140 -6.56 5.12 3.17
N ALA A 141 -7.83 4.79 3.25
CA ALA A 141 -8.29 3.75 4.16
C ALA A 141 -8.08 2.38 3.52
N SER A 142 -6.88 1.83 3.71
CA SER A 142 -6.45 0.53 3.17
C SER A 142 -5.45 -0.16 4.10
N GLU A 143 -5.24 -1.45 3.91
CA GLU A 143 -4.36 -2.29 4.74
C GLU A 143 -2.87 -1.93 4.64
N TYR A 144 -2.45 -1.19 3.61
CA TYR A 144 -1.02 -0.98 3.32
C TYR A 144 -0.27 -0.22 4.42
N ILE A 145 -0.90 0.80 5.03
CA ILE A 145 -0.24 1.52 6.11
C ILE A 145 -0.18 0.71 7.41
N LEU A 146 -1.18 -0.16 7.64
CA LEU A 146 -1.15 -1.14 8.73
C LEU A 146 0.00 -2.12 8.55
N LEU A 147 0.19 -2.64 7.32
CA LEU A 147 1.31 -3.51 6.97
C LEU A 147 2.67 -2.84 7.24
N ILE A 148 2.86 -1.61 6.76
CA ILE A 148 4.09 -0.84 6.96
C ILE A 148 4.35 -0.65 8.46
N MET A 149 3.33 -0.28 9.22
CA MET A 149 3.41 -0.13 10.67
C MET A 149 3.89 -1.41 11.35
N LEU A 150 3.23 -2.51 11.08
CA LEU A 150 3.51 -3.80 11.73
C LEU A 150 4.91 -4.31 11.36
N LEU A 151 5.31 -4.25 10.09
CA LEU A 151 6.65 -4.66 9.66
C LEU A 151 7.76 -3.84 10.32
N ILE A 152 7.57 -2.52 10.51
CA ILE A 152 8.54 -1.69 11.24
C ILE A 152 8.69 -2.17 12.69
N TRP A 153 7.58 -2.49 13.37
CA TRP A 153 7.61 -3.01 14.74
C TRP A 153 8.18 -4.43 14.81
N THR A 154 7.96 -5.26 13.79
CA THR A 154 8.58 -6.58 13.67
C THR A 154 10.09 -6.47 13.50
N VAL A 155 10.59 -5.52 12.67
CA VAL A 155 12.02 -5.20 12.57
C VAL A 155 12.56 -4.72 13.91
N TYR A 156 11.84 -3.85 14.62
CA TYR A 156 12.27 -3.38 15.93
C TYR A 156 12.45 -4.52 16.92
N LEU A 157 11.50 -5.43 17.01
CA LEU A 157 11.58 -6.60 17.88
C LEU A 157 12.71 -7.56 17.44
N TYR A 158 12.88 -7.78 16.15
CA TYR A 158 13.98 -8.56 15.59
C TYR A 158 15.35 -8.03 16.09
N LEU A 159 15.56 -6.72 16.02
CA LEU A 159 16.79 -6.08 16.51
C LEU A 159 16.97 -6.23 18.02
N PHE A 160 15.90 -6.19 18.81
CA PHE A 160 15.95 -6.46 20.24
C PHE A 160 16.33 -7.90 20.57
N ILE A 161 15.90 -8.87 19.74
CA ILE A 161 16.29 -10.27 19.87
C ILE A 161 17.78 -10.44 19.56
N VAL A 162 18.27 -9.79 18.49
CA VAL A 162 19.70 -9.82 18.12
C VAL A 162 20.57 -9.21 19.22
N GLU A 163 20.07 -8.19 19.94
CA GLU A 163 20.78 -7.60 21.08
C GLU A 163 20.81 -8.55 22.28
N LYS A 164 19.66 -9.11 22.66
CA LYS A 164 19.52 -10.01 23.80
C LYS A 164 18.47 -11.07 23.52
N ILE A 165 18.90 -12.32 23.45
CA ILE A 165 18.02 -13.47 23.24
C ILE A 165 17.22 -13.73 24.53
N THR A 166 15.88 -13.85 24.39
CA THR A 166 14.98 -14.31 25.45
C THR A 166 13.79 -15.05 24.87
N VAL A 167 13.30 -16.06 25.56
CA VAL A 167 12.11 -16.83 25.14
C VAL A 167 10.90 -15.93 24.95
N LYS A 168 10.67 -14.98 25.85
CA LYS A 168 9.55 -14.02 25.76
C LYS A 168 9.56 -13.23 24.44
N ARG A 169 10.75 -12.74 24.04
CA ARG A 169 10.89 -12.00 22.77
C ARG A 169 10.69 -12.89 21.55
N ALA A 170 11.15 -14.15 21.61
CA ALA A 170 10.94 -15.12 20.55
C ALA A 170 9.45 -15.44 20.34
N VAL A 171 8.70 -15.65 21.42
CA VAL A 171 7.24 -15.88 21.35
C VAL A 171 6.52 -14.63 20.85
N LEU A 172 6.87 -13.44 21.35
CA LEU A 172 6.28 -12.19 20.87
C LEU A 172 6.54 -11.95 19.37
N PHE A 173 7.74 -12.32 18.89
CA PHE A 173 8.05 -12.26 17.46
C PHE A 173 7.14 -13.20 16.65
N THR A 174 6.88 -14.41 17.14
CA THR A 174 5.93 -15.33 16.48
C THR A 174 4.52 -14.72 16.39
N ILE A 175 4.06 -14.08 17.46
CA ILE A 175 2.73 -13.42 17.46
C ILE A 175 2.70 -12.29 16.42
N LEU A 176 3.73 -11.44 16.36
CA LEU A 176 3.81 -10.39 15.34
C LEU A 176 3.85 -10.97 13.92
N CYS A 177 4.58 -12.07 13.68
CA CYS A 177 4.57 -12.74 12.38
C CYS A 177 3.16 -13.19 11.96
N VAL A 178 2.34 -13.70 12.89
CA VAL A 178 0.94 -14.04 12.60
C VAL A 178 0.14 -12.79 12.25
N VAL A 179 0.29 -11.72 13.03
CA VAL A 179 -0.41 -10.45 12.79
C VAL A 179 -0.02 -9.83 11.45
N ASP A 180 1.28 -9.87 11.08
CA ASP A 180 1.77 -9.41 9.78
C ASP A 180 1.13 -10.18 8.61
N ILE A 181 1.07 -11.53 8.68
CA ILE A 181 0.46 -12.36 7.62
C ILE A 181 -1.04 -12.12 7.52
N TYR A 182 -1.73 -11.95 8.66
CA TYR A 182 -3.17 -11.65 8.68
C TYR A 182 -3.50 -10.25 8.17
N THR A 183 -2.49 -9.39 7.98
CA THR A 183 -2.63 -8.06 7.36
C THR A 183 -2.45 -8.13 5.84
N HIS A 184 -1.42 -8.83 5.36
CA HIS A 184 -1.08 -8.86 3.95
C HIS A 184 -0.25 -10.11 3.59
N TYR A 185 -0.62 -10.84 2.54
CA TYR A 185 0.07 -12.07 2.13
C TYR A 185 1.54 -11.85 1.81
N GLY A 186 1.91 -10.70 1.24
CA GLY A 186 3.31 -10.35 0.95
C GLY A 186 4.22 -10.24 2.18
N ALA A 187 3.67 -10.09 3.39
CA ALA A 187 4.46 -10.06 4.63
C ALA A 187 5.28 -11.35 4.82
N VAL A 188 4.81 -12.48 4.29
CA VAL A 188 5.52 -13.78 4.37
C VAL A 188 6.96 -13.68 3.85
N PHE A 189 7.20 -12.86 2.81
CA PHE A 189 8.51 -12.69 2.18
C PHE A 189 9.51 -11.94 3.07
N VAL A 190 9.03 -11.23 4.06
CA VAL A 190 9.86 -10.54 5.06
C VAL A 190 10.03 -11.38 6.31
N ILE A 191 8.92 -11.90 6.84
CA ILE A 191 8.95 -12.55 8.16
C ILE A 191 9.60 -13.94 8.12
N VAL A 192 9.45 -14.71 7.03
CA VAL A 192 10.06 -16.05 6.92
C VAL A 192 11.59 -15.97 6.93
N PRO A 193 12.25 -15.12 6.10
CA PRO A 193 13.70 -14.91 6.22
C PRO A 193 14.16 -14.48 7.61
N MET A 194 13.41 -13.57 8.27
CA MET A 194 13.71 -13.15 9.63
C MET A 194 13.62 -14.29 10.63
N ALA A 195 12.55 -15.08 10.57
CA ALA A 195 12.33 -16.23 11.43
C ALA A 195 13.42 -17.28 11.28
N LEU A 196 13.76 -17.64 10.03
CA LEU A 196 14.84 -18.60 9.74
C LEU A 196 16.19 -18.10 10.23
N GLN A 197 16.49 -16.82 10.02
CA GLN A 197 17.73 -16.22 10.51
C GLN A 197 17.80 -16.22 12.04
N LEU A 198 16.69 -15.96 12.74
CA LEU A 198 16.63 -16.04 14.21
C LEU A 198 16.82 -17.47 14.71
N LEU A 199 16.24 -18.48 14.04
CA LEU A 199 16.48 -19.89 14.41
C LEU A 199 17.97 -20.24 14.30
N VAL A 200 18.63 -19.87 13.19
CA VAL A 200 20.06 -20.06 13.01
C VAL A 200 20.87 -19.30 14.07
N TYR A 201 20.42 -18.10 14.42
CA TYR A 201 21.07 -17.27 15.45
C TYR A 201 20.95 -17.90 16.83
N TYR A 202 19.77 -18.39 17.24
CA TYR A 202 19.58 -19.10 18.51
C TYR A 202 20.45 -20.35 18.60
N TRP A 203 20.45 -21.15 17.52
CA TRP A 203 21.26 -22.37 17.46
C TRP A 203 22.75 -22.10 17.63
N ARG A 204 23.28 -21.12 16.87
CA ARG A 204 24.71 -20.75 16.92
C ARG A 204 25.12 -20.10 18.23
N SER A 205 24.20 -19.42 18.91
CA SER A 205 24.45 -18.81 20.21
C SER A 205 24.36 -19.80 21.38
N GLY A 206 24.07 -21.08 21.11
CA GLY A 206 23.91 -22.09 22.17
C GLY A 206 22.60 -22.01 22.95
N GLU A 207 21.68 -21.14 22.55
CA GLU A 207 20.39 -20.87 23.22
C GLU A 207 19.36 -21.92 22.84
N LYS A 208 19.64 -23.22 23.13
CA LYS A 208 18.83 -24.38 22.73
C LYS A 208 17.37 -24.29 23.18
N LYS A 209 17.12 -23.81 24.43
CA LYS A 209 15.75 -23.63 24.95
C LYS A 209 14.96 -22.65 24.07
N THR A 210 15.55 -21.49 23.76
CA THR A 210 14.90 -20.47 22.93
C THR A 210 14.72 -20.97 21.50
N PHE A 211 15.69 -21.71 20.94
CA PHE A 211 15.56 -22.34 19.62
C PHE A 211 14.34 -23.26 19.53
N TRP A 212 14.24 -24.24 20.45
CA TRP A 212 13.11 -25.17 20.42
C TRP A 212 11.77 -24.50 20.70
N THR A 213 11.73 -23.54 21.63
CA THR A 213 10.51 -22.78 21.88
C THR A 213 10.09 -21.98 20.64
N ALA A 214 11.01 -21.30 19.97
CA ALA A 214 10.71 -20.56 18.74
C ALA A 214 10.23 -21.49 17.63
N LEU A 215 10.93 -22.60 17.38
CA LEU A 215 10.57 -23.57 16.37
C LEU A 215 9.16 -24.14 16.59
N VAL A 216 8.86 -24.58 17.81
CA VAL A 216 7.53 -25.07 18.18
C VAL A 216 6.48 -23.97 18.03
N SER A 217 6.79 -22.74 18.45
CA SER A 217 5.88 -21.60 18.30
C SER A 217 5.59 -21.32 16.82
N TYR A 218 6.58 -21.40 15.92
CA TYR A 218 6.38 -21.20 14.47
C TYR A 218 5.52 -22.31 13.87
N ILE A 219 5.70 -23.57 14.30
CA ILE A 219 4.87 -24.69 13.86
C ILE A 219 3.42 -24.49 14.33
N ILE A 220 3.22 -24.15 15.63
CA ILE A 220 1.89 -23.88 16.18
C ILE A 220 1.22 -22.73 15.44
N ALA A 221 1.95 -21.65 15.15
CA ALA A 221 1.45 -20.51 14.39
C ALA A 221 1.09 -20.89 12.94
N GLY A 222 1.95 -21.66 12.27
CA GLY A 222 1.69 -22.14 10.90
C GLY A 222 0.46 -23.05 10.84
N VAL A 223 0.30 -23.96 11.79
CA VAL A 223 -0.86 -24.87 11.84
C VAL A 223 -2.11 -24.13 12.35
N GLY A 224 -2.00 -23.42 13.50
CA GLY A 224 -3.15 -22.84 14.19
C GLY A 224 -3.68 -21.55 13.56
N ALA A 225 -2.85 -20.81 12.86
CA ALA A 225 -3.23 -19.57 12.20
C ALA A 225 -3.08 -19.64 10.67
N GLY A 226 -2.02 -20.25 10.16
CA GLY A 226 -1.75 -20.32 8.72
C GLY A 226 -2.75 -21.21 7.97
N ILE A 227 -3.09 -22.40 8.51
CA ILE A 227 -4.10 -23.27 7.87
C ILE A 227 -5.50 -22.62 7.85
N PRO A 228 -6.02 -22.03 8.94
CA PRO A 228 -7.28 -21.30 8.88
C PRO A 228 -7.25 -20.13 7.88
N LEU A 229 -6.17 -19.36 7.82
CA LEU A 229 -6.04 -18.28 6.85
C LEU A 229 -6.09 -18.80 5.42
N LEU A 230 -5.37 -19.88 5.13
CA LEU A 230 -5.37 -20.54 3.81
C LEU A 230 -6.80 -21.02 3.44
N TYR A 231 -7.44 -21.76 4.33
CA TYR A 231 -8.70 -22.42 4.03
C TYR A 231 -9.90 -21.46 3.98
N PHE A 232 -9.99 -20.52 4.94
CA PHE A 232 -11.15 -19.64 5.05
C PHE A 232 -11.05 -18.35 4.21
N TYR A 233 -9.84 -17.95 3.81
CA TYR A 233 -9.65 -16.69 3.08
C TYR A 233 -8.90 -16.88 1.76
N MET A 234 -7.68 -17.38 1.79
CA MET A 234 -6.84 -17.41 0.59
C MET A 234 -7.43 -18.30 -0.53
N LEU A 235 -7.94 -19.49 -0.20
CA LEU A 235 -8.56 -20.38 -1.20
C LEU A 235 -9.85 -19.80 -1.77
N PRO A 236 -10.84 -19.30 -0.97
CA PRO A 236 -12.00 -18.63 -1.52
C PRO A 236 -11.64 -17.40 -2.37
N GLN A 237 -10.72 -16.56 -1.90
CA GLN A 237 -10.26 -15.37 -2.65
C GLN A 237 -9.62 -15.74 -3.99
N SER A 238 -8.92 -16.87 -4.09
CA SER A 238 -8.30 -17.33 -5.34
C SER A 238 -9.31 -17.74 -6.40
N THR A 239 -10.56 -18.00 -6.02
CA THR A 239 -11.66 -18.30 -6.98
C THR A 239 -12.36 -17.04 -7.49
N ASN A 240 -12.04 -15.87 -6.96
CA ASN A 240 -12.63 -14.62 -7.38
C ASN A 240 -12.08 -14.23 -8.76
N PRO A 241 -12.94 -14.00 -9.78
CA PRO A 241 -12.51 -13.57 -11.11
C PRO A 241 -11.68 -12.28 -11.10
N ILE A 242 -11.92 -11.37 -10.14
CA ILE A 242 -11.14 -10.13 -9.97
C ILE A 242 -9.69 -10.45 -9.60
N SER A 243 -9.44 -11.52 -8.82
CA SER A 243 -8.07 -11.93 -8.45
C SER A 243 -7.27 -12.45 -9.64
N THR A 244 -7.94 -12.95 -10.66
CA THR A 244 -7.31 -13.50 -11.88
C THR A 244 -7.02 -12.44 -12.93
N LEU A 245 -7.71 -11.29 -12.93
CA LEU A 245 -7.49 -10.21 -13.90
C LEU A 245 -6.06 -9.64 -13.90
N GLY A 246 -5.34 -9.76 -12.79
CA GLY A 246 -3.93 -9.39 -12.69
C GLY A 246 -2.95 -10.53 -12.91
N ALA A 247 -3.41 -11.79 -12.75
CA ALA A 247 -2.57 -12.98 -12.87
C ALA A 247 -2.37 -13.44 -14.32
N ASP A 248 -3.29 -13.09 -15.22
CA ASP A 248 -3.26 -13.52 -16.64
C ASP A 248 -2.27 -12.71 -17.51
N LYS A 249 -1.62 -11.71 -16.96
CA LYS A 249 -0.43 -11.14 -17.57
C LYS A 249 0.79 -11.60 -16.77
N PRO A 250 1.33 -12.81 -17.06
CA PRO A 250 2.67 -13.13 -16.61
C PRO A 250 3.52 -11.93 -17.04
N ILE A 251 4.43 -11.51 -16.18
CA ILE A 251 5.54 -10.71 -16.66
C ILE A 251 6.03 -11.49 -17.86
N GLU A 252 5.98 -10.88 -19.04
CA GLU A 252 6.84 -11.35 -20.09
C GLU A 252 8.25 -11.21 -19.51
N ILE A 253 8.67 -12.26 -18.81
CA ILE A 253 10.09 -12.51 -18.62
C ILE A 253 10.55 -12.61 -20.06
N THR A 254 11.03 -11.47 -20.57
CA THR A 254 11.62 -11.39 -21.89
C THR A 254 12.82 -12.32 -21.79
N GLY A 255 12.61 -13.59 -22.09
CA GLY A 255 13.38 -14.79 -21.70
C GLY A 255 14.89 -14.78 -21.99
N ASN A 256 15.47 -13.59 -22.14
CA ASN A 256 16.86 -13.41 -22.51
C ASN A 256 17.78 -13.04 -21.32
N ASN A 257 17.26 -12.62 -20.16
CA ASN A 257 18.17 -12.28 -19.06
C ASN A 257 17.47 -12.16 -17.68
N ILE A 258 17.23 -13.28 -17.03
CA ILE A 258 16.64 -13.38 -15.66
C ILE A 258 17.27 -12.41 -14.64
N ILE A 259 18.57 -12.12 -14.79
CA ILE A 259 19.30 -11.21 -13.89
C ILE A 259 18.89 -9.75 -14.16
N LEU A 260 18.75 -9.35 -15.41
CA LEU A 260 18.32 -8.00 -15.76
C LEU A 260 16.87 -7.77 -15.36
N ASP A 261 16.00 -8.73 -15.59
CA ASP A 261 14.59 -8.67 -15.19
C ASP A 261 14.43 -8.50 -13.67
N PHE A 262 15.30 -9.14 -12.86
CA PHE A 262 15.33 -8.92 -11.42
C PHE A 262 15.74 -7.50 -11.04
N PHE A 263 16.78 -6.98 -11.66
CA PHE A 263 17.22 -5.61 -11.38
C PHE A 263 16.21 -4.57 -11.87
N ASP A 264 15.54 -4.82 -12.98
CA ASP A 264 14.44 -3.99 -13.45
C ASP A 264 13.28 -4.00 -12.46
N SER A 265 12.95 -5.16 -11.92
CA SER A 265 11.98 -5.34 -10.87
C SER A 265 12.25 -4.51 -9.65
N LEU A 266 13.48 -4.61 -9.18
CA LEU A 266 13.98 -3.90 -8.02
C LEU A 266 13.98 -2.38 -8.25
N MET A 267 14.33 -1.95 -9.48
CA MET A 267 14.25 -0.56 -9.91
C MET A 267 12.82 -0.03 -9.93
N TRP A 268 11.86 -0.81 -10.42
CA TRP A 268 10.46 -0.42 -10.42
C TRP A 268 9.94 -0.17 -9.01
N VAL A 269 10.26 -1.06 -8.06
CA VAL A 269 9.87 -0.87 -6.65
C VAL A 269 10.51 0.40 -6.08
N LEU A 270 11.81 0.63 -6.32
CA LEU A 270 12.50 1.85 -5.86
C LEU A 270 11.93 3.11 -6.49
N ARG A 271 11.73 3.11 -7.78
CA ARG A 271 11.19 4.23 -8.53
C ARG A 271 9.80 4.58 -8.04
N TRP A 272 8.92 3.61 -7.92
CA TRP A 272 7.57 3.82 -7.49
C TRP A 272 7.49 4.27 -6.02
N CYS A 273 8.26 3.64 -5.14
CA CYS A 273 8.28 4.00 -3.73
C CYS A 273 8.92 5.37 -3.46
N MET A 274 9.94 5.77 -4.25
CA MET A 274 10.73 6.95 -3.94
C MET A 274 10.45 8.16 -4.83
N LEU A 275 10.10 7.96 -6.11
CA LEU A 275 10.10 9.05 -7.11
C LEU A 275 8.73 9.30 -7.74
N ASP A 276 7.75 8.46 -7.45
CA ASP A 276 6.44 8.45 -8.10
C ASP A 276 6.47 7.96 -9.58
N TYR A 277 5.29 7.51 -10.02
CA TYR A 277 5.08 6.91 -11.33
C TYR A 277 4.76 7.99 -12.36
N ASP A 278 5.74 8.33 -13.21
CA ASP A 278 5.50 9.01 -14.45
C ASP A 278 6.10 8.19 -15.60
N ARG A 279 5.26 7.82 -16.58
CA ARG A 279 5.66 6.96 -17.70
C ARG A 279 6.78 7.56 -18.56
N ASP A 280 6.93 8.87 -18.56
CA ASP A 280 7.86 9.58 -19.45
C ASP A 280 9.31 9.68 -18.95
N ALA A 281 9.65 8.98 -17.87
CA ALA A 281 10.95 9.14 -17.23
C ALA A 281 12.01 8.11 -17.67
N GLU A 282 12.14 7.82 -18.96
CA GLU A 282 13.29 7.04 -19.47
C GLU A 282 14.65 7.65 -19.06
N LYS A 283 14.73 8.98 -19.01
CA LYS A 283 15.95 9.70 -18.57
C LYS A 283 16.31 9.48 -17.10
N ILE A 284 15.34 9.19 -16.24
CA ILE A 284 15.55 8.96 -14.81
C ILE A 284 16.05 7.53 -14.57
N THR A 285 15.77 6.60 -15.45
CA THR A 285 16.11 5.17 -15.32
C THR A 285 17.59 4.95 -15.08
N TRP A 286 18.47 5.56 -15.88
CA TRP A 286 19.91 5.43 -15.70
C TRP A 286 20.42 6.00 -14.38
N THR A 287 19.86 7.11 -13.93
CA THR A 287 20.21 7.72 -12.63
C THR A 287 19.87 6.79 -11.49
N ILE A 288 18.71 6.13 -11.55
CA ILE A 288 18.29 5.15 -10.52
C ILE A 288 19.21 3.94 -10.52
N TRP A 289 19.62 3.43 -11.70
CA TRP A 289 20.61 2.34 -11.78
C TRP A 289 21.94 2.71 -11.14
N ILE A 290 22.44 3.91 -11.39
CA ILE A 290 23.68 4.39 -10.77
C ILE A 290 23.53 4.45 -9.25
N ILE A 291 22.42 4.98 -8.75
CA ILE A 291 22.12 5.06 -7.31
C ILE A 291 22.04 3.66 -6.72
N LEU A 292 21.35 2.73 -7.36
CA LEU A 292 21.20 1.34 -6.90
C LEU A 292 22.57 0.65 -6.78
N PHE A 293 23.40 0.70 -7.82
CA PHE A 293 24.74 0.11 -7.80
C PHE A 293 25.65 0.77 -6.76
N ALA A 294 25.55 2.09 -6.59
CA ALA A 294 26.27 2.81 -5.55
C ALA A 294 25.83 2.34 -4.14
N LEU A 295 24.52 2.21 -3.91
CA LEU A 295 23.98 1.70 -2.64
C LEU A 295 24.39 0.25 -2.37
N LEU A 296 24.38 -0.62 -3.40
CA LEU A 296 24.87 -2.00 -3.27
C LEU A 296 26.36 -2.03 -2.92
N GLY A 297 27.19 -1.24 -3.61
CA GLY A 297 28.62 -1.13 -3.31
C GLY A 297 28.88 -0.62 -1.87
N LEU A 298 28.16 0.42 -1.47
CA LEU A 298 28.23 0.95 -0.10
C LEU A 298 27.71 -0.06 0.93
N GLY A 299 26.66 -0.81 0.62
CA GLY A 299 26.14 -1.86 1.49
C GLY A 299 27.14 -2.97 1.74
N ILE A 300 27.84 -3.44 0.69
CA ILE A 300 28.94 -4.41 0.81
C ILE A 300 30.10 -3.83 1.65
N PHE A 301 30.45 -2.59 1.41
CA PHE A 301 31.50 -1.89 2.16
C PHE A 301 31.14 -1.78 3.64
N VAL A 302 29.94 -1.32 3.97
CA VAL A 302 29.43 -1.23 5.35
C VAL A 302 29.39 -2.60 6.00
N TYR A 303 28.85 -3.64 5.34
CA TYR A 303 28.78 -4.99 5.88
C TYR A 303 30.16 -5.54 6.29
N ARG A 304 31.19 -5.24 5.50
CA ARG A 304 32.58 -5.67 5.78
C ARG A 304 33.26 -4.88 6.89
N LYS A 305 32.90 -3.59 7.04
CA LYS A 305 33.63 -2.66 7.92
C LYS A 305 32.94 -2.41 9.25
N THR A 306 31.62 -2.47 9.32
CA THR A 306 30.90 -2.22 10.57
C THR A 306 31.19 -3.29 11.62
N HIS A 307 31.33 -2.88 12.85
CA HIS A 307 31.48 -3.77 14.03
C HIS A 307 30.15 -4.03 14.75
N LYS A 308 29.08 -3.30 14.40
CA LYS A 308 27.75 -3.43 15.02
C LYS A 308 27.06 -4.72 14.56
N LYS A 309 26.80 -5.63 15.50
CA LYS A 309 26.16 -6.93 15.20
C LYS A 309 24.72 -6.77 14.66
N GLU A 310 24.00 -5.76 15.17
CA GLU A 310 22.63 -5.44 14.76
C GLU A 310 22.59 -4.99 13.29
N VAL A 311 23.51 -4.11 12.88
CA VAL A 311 23.65 -3.64 11.50
C VAL A 311 23.96 -4.81 10.56
N ARG A 312 24.94 -5.65 10.92
CA ARG A 312 25.26 -6.85 10.10
C ARG A 312 24.09 -7.83 10.01
N ALA A 313 23.36 -8.03 11.11
CA ALA A 313 22.20 -8.91 11.14
C ALA A 313 21.08 -8.36 10.25
N PHE A 314 20.83 -7.05 10.30
CA PHE A 314 19.81 -6.38 9.50
C PHE A 314 20.17 -6.40 8.00
N ILE A 315 21.41 -6.08 7.61
CA ILE A 315 21.83 -6.17 6.20
C ILE A 315 21.69 -7.61 5.69
N ARG A 316 22.10 -8.61 6.46
CA ARG A 316 21.98 -10.01 6.11
C ARG A 316 20.51 -10.45 5.94
N CYS A 317 19.64 -9.96 6.81
CA CYS A 317 18.20 -10.19 6.70
C CYS A 317 17.66 -9.64 5.38
N ASN A 318 18.00 -8.41 5.02
CA ASN A 318 17.60 -7.81 3.75
C ASN A 318 18.08 -8.63 2.54
N ILE A 319 19.33 -9.12 2.57
CA ILE A 319 19.85 -9.99 1.49
C ILE A 319 18.96 -11.22 1.33
N TRP A 320 18.56 -11.89 2.42
CA TRP A 320 17.67 -13.06 2.33
C TRP A 320 16.27 -12.71 1.86
N VAL A 321 15.70 -11.58 2.32
CA VAL A 321 14.41 -11.07 1.84
C VAL A 321 14.45 -10.86 0.33
N PHE A 322 15.48 -10.19 -0.19
CA PHE A 322 15.63 -9.96 -1.62
C PHE A 322 15.86 -11.23 -2.42
N LEU A 323 16.65 -12.18 -1.92
CA LEU A 323 16.86 -13.45 -2.60
C LEU A 323 15.57 -14.27 -2.69
N ILE A 324 14.80 -14.34 -1.60
CA ILE A 324 13.53 -15.08 -1.58
C ILE A 324 12.51 -14.38 -2.49
N TYR A 325 12.40 -13.04 -2.40
CA TYR A 325 11.53 -12.27 -3.28
C TYR A 325 11.89 -12.49 -4.75
N TYR A 326 13.18 -12.48 -5.10
CA TYR A 326 13.67 -12.78 -6.44
C TYR A 326 13.23 -14.17 -6.92
N VAL A 327 13.45 -15.19 -6.13
CA VAL A 327 13.08 -16.57 -6.51
C VAL A 327 11.58 -16.67 -6.76
N ILE A 328 10.76 -16.07 -5.90
CA ILE A 328 9.31 -16.16 -5.97
C ILE A 328 8.73 -15.37 -7.13
N THR A 329 9.26 -14.19 -7.42
CA THR A 329 8.87 -13.41 -8.60
C THR A 329 9.30 -14.08 -9.89
N THR A 330 10.52 -14.65 -9.94
CA THR A 330 11.01 -15.41 -11.10
C THR A 330 10.18 -16.67 -11.38
N LEU A 331 9.64 -17.30 -10.33
CA LEU A 331 8.76 -18.46 -10.45
C LEU A 331 7.30 -18.10 -10.72
N ASN A 332 6.96 -16.82 -10.90
CA ASN A 332 5.59 -16.32 -11.06
C ASN A 332 4.62 -16.74 -9.93
N ILE A 333 5.14 -16.98 -8.73
CA ILE A 333 4.34 -17.36 -7.56
C ILE A 333 3.63 -16.13 -6.96
N TYR A 334 4.21 -14.94 -7.15
CA TYR A 334 3.67 -13.68 -6.63
C TYR A 334 3.60 -12.65 -7.74
N ALA A 335 2.47 -11.93 -7.79
CA ALA A 335 2.19 -10.97 -8.84
C ALA A 335 3.24 -9.85 -8.87
N TYR A 336 3.83 -9.69 -10.03
CA TYR A 336 4.81 -8.68 -10.36
C TYR A 336 4.33 -7.97 -11.62
N GLY A 337 4.15 -6.71 -11.63
CA GLY A 337 3.68 -6.02 -12.81
C GLY A 337 2.95 -4.72 -12.49
N TRP A 338 2.16 -4.21 -13.42
CA TRP A 338 1.50 -2.92 -13.36
C TRP A 338 0.60 -2.75 -12.10
N PHE A 339 -0.11 -3.80 -11.69
CA PHE A 339 -0.80 -3.85 -10.41
C PHE A 339 0.12 -4.26 -9.24
N GLY A 340 1.31 -4.78 -9.53
CA GLY A 340 2.20 -5.36 -8.54
C GLY A 340 2.88 -4.35 -7.62
N ASN A 341 2.90 -3.06 -7.96
CA ASN A 341 3.66 -2.08 -7.20
C ASN A 341 3.13 -1.89 -5.78
N ARG A 342 1.83 -1.76 -5.58
CA ARG A 342 1.21 -1.65 -4.26
C ARG A 342 1.33 -2.94 -3.45
N TYR A 343 1.25 -4.10 -4.10
CA TYR A 343 1.42 -5.38 -3.46
C TYR A 343 2.84 -5.63 -2.94
N ASN A 344 3.81 -4.85 -3.40
CA ASN A 344 5.22 -4.93 -2.99
C ASN A 344 5.59 -3.92 -1.88
N LEU A 345 4.64 -3.19 -1.33
CA LEU A 345 4.89 -2.22 -0.26
C LEU A 345 5.48 -2.84 1.02
N PHE A 346 5.35 -4.15 1.22
CA PHE A 346 6.01 -4.85 2.33
C PHE A 346 7.54 -4.75 2.30
N ILE A 347 8.15 -4.52 1.14
CA ILE A 347 9.62 -4.34 1.02
C ILE A 347 10.03 -2.94 1.47
N PHE A 348 9.16 -1.94 1.31
CA PHE A 348 9.48 -0.53 1.48
C PHE A 348 10.09 -0.19 2.86
N PRO A 349 9.54 -0.64 4.01
CA PRO A 349 10.13 -0.31 5.31
C PRO A 349 11.58 -0.79 5.46
N LEU A 350 11.86 -1.99 4.94
CA LEU A 350 13.19 -2.58 5.01
C LEU A 350 14.20 -1.78 4.17
N TRP A 351 13.79 -1.39 2.96
CA TRP A 351 14.61 -0.58 2.08
C TRP A 351 14.90 0.79 2.65
N PHE A 352 13.88 1.47 3.14
CA PHE A 352 14.03 2.78 3.74
C PHE A 352 15.02 2.75 4.91
N ILE A 353 14.85 1.80 5.82
CA ILE A 353 15.75 1.61 6.96
C ILE A 353 17.16 1.24 6.47
N LEU A 354 17.28 0.36 5.48
CA LEU A 354 18.56 -0.09 4.93
C LEU A 354 19.35 1.06 4.32
N ILE A 355 18.71 1.92 3.52
CA ILE A 355 19.36 3.10 2.93
C ILE A 355 19.84 4.06 4.02
N ALA A 356 19.01 4.35 5.01
CA ALA A 356 19.40 5.23 6.12
C ALA A 356 20.62 4.67 6.89
N VAL A 357 20.62 3.37 7.15
CA VAL A 357 21.72 2.68 7.85
C VAL A 357 23.00 2.69 7.01
N ILE A 358 22.93 2.37 5.71
CA ILE A 358 24.10 2.37 4.83
C ILE A 358 24.72 3.76 4.76
N LEU A 359 23.91 4.80 4.56
CA LEU A 359 24.40 6.17 4.48
C LEU A 359 25.05 6.61 5.80
N TYR A 360 24.39 6.35 6.92
CA TYR A 360 24.92 6.67 8.25
C TYR A 360 26.23 5.95 8.55
N GLU A 361 26.27 4.64 8.42
CA GLU A 361 27.45 3.83 8.71
C GLU A 361 28.62 4.19 7.78
N THR A 362 28.36 4.47 6.50
CA THR A 362 29.40 4.96 5.59
C THR A 362 30.05 6.23 6.12
N VAL A 363 29.25 7.21 6.55
CA VAL A 363 29.76 8.45 7.15
C VAL A 363 30.58 8.17 8.41
N GLN A 364 30.14 7.26 9.29
CA GLN A 364 30.89 6.91 10.51
C GLN A 364 32.21 6.21 10.20
N ILE A 365 32.22 5.23 9.28
CA ILE A 365 33.44 4.52 8.87
C ILE A 365 34.47 5.50 8.26
N PHE A 366 34.00 6.48 7.44
CA PHE A 366 34.90 7.50 6.89
C PHE A 366 35.45 8.43 7.96
N LYS A 367 34.64 8.81 8.95
CA LYS A 367 35.04 9.67 10.07
C LYS A 367 36.08 9.01 10.97
N GLU A 368 35.97 7.69 11.17
CA GLU A 368 36.83 6.90 12.05
C GLU A 368 38.03 6.28 11.31
N SER A 369 38.17 6.49 10.01
CA SER A 369 39.24 5.93 9.19
C SER A 369 40.59 6.58 9.51
N ASP A 370 41.68 5.79 9.53
CA ASP A 370 43.05 6.29 9.61
C ASP A 370 43.51 7.09 8.38
N ARG A 371 42.76 7.01 7.30
CA ARG A 371 43.06 7.70 6.04
C ARG A 371 42.58 9.15 6.08
N GLN A 372 43.50 10.12 6.10
CA GLN A 372 43.14 11.54 6.17
C GLN A 372 42.20 12.04 5.09
N TRP A 373 42.27 11.52 3.85
CA TRP A 373 41.36 11.93 2.78
C TRP A 373 39.90 11.52 3.07
N MET A 374 39.68 10.35 3.69
CA MET A 374 38.34 9.91 4.09
C MET A 374 37.77 10.82 5.17
N GLN A 375 38.57 11.15 6.19
CA GLN A 375 38.16 12.09 7.23
C GLN A 375 37.79 13.47 6.66
N LYS A 376 38.60 13.98 5.70
CA LYS A 376 38.33 15.27 5.03
C LYS A 376 37.06 15.25 4.20
N LEU A 377 36.70 14.13 3.59
CA LEU A 377 35.49 13.98 2.77
C LEU A 377 34.20 13.87 3.61
N THR A 378 34.30 13.42 4.87
CA THR A 378 33.14 13.20 5.77
C THR A 378 32.19 14.41 5.88
N PRO A 379 32.66 15.66 6.13
CA PRO A 379 31.74 16.80 6.24
C PRO A 379 30.99 17.09 4.93
N PHE A 380 31.65 16.94 3.79
CA PHE A 380 31.02 17.14 2.48
C PHE A 380 29.96 16.08 2.19
N MET A 381 30.24 14.81 2.50
CA MET A 381 29.24 13.73 2.41
C MET A 381 28.05 14.01 3.31
N SER A 382 28.28 14.38 4.56
CA SER A 382 27.19 14.66 5.52
C SER A 382 26.32 15.82 5.04
N ILE A 383 26.91 16.90 4.56
CA ILE A 383 26.20 18.06 4.02
C ILE A 383 25.45 17.66 2.75
N GLY A 384 26.09 16.94 1.83
CA GLY A 384 25.46 16.47 0.59
C GLY A 384 24.24 15.58 0.84
N ILE A 385 24.32 14.65 1.77
CA ILE A 385 23.19 13.79 2.17
C ILE A 385 22.04 14.66 2.72
N VAL A 386 22.32 15.60 3.62
CA VAL A 386 21.28 16.47 4.19
C VAL A 386 20.63 17.34 3.12
N ILE A 387 21.42 17.92 2.20
CA ILE A 387 20.87 18.71 1.07
C ILE A 387 20.00 17.84 0.18
N ALA A 388 20.46 16.63 -0.20
CA ALA A 388 19.68 15.71 -1.02
C ALA A 388 18.36 15.33 -0.34
N MET A 389 18.37 15.07 0.96
CA MET A 389 17.16 14.78 1.73
C MET A 389 16.20 15.99 1.78
N LEU A 390 16.71 17.22 1.98
CA LEU A 390 15.88 18.43 1.97
C LEU A 390 15.23 18.66 0.60
N LEU A 391 16.00 18.52 -0.48
CA LEU A 391 15.46 18.63 -1.84
C LEU A 391 14.39 17.57 -2.11
N TYR A 392 14.63 16.34 -1.66
CA TYR A 392 13.68 15.26 -1.77
C TYR A 392 12.39 15.53 -0.98
N CYS A 393 12.49 16.01 0.27
CA CYS A 393 11.32 16.40 1.06
C CYS A 393 10.53 17.51 0.38
N THR A 394 11.19 18.54 -0.14
CA THR A 394 10.53 19.65 -0.86
C THR A 394 9.78 19.14 -2.09
N TYR A 395 10.38 18.23 -2.85
CA TYR A 395 9.73 17.60 -4.00
C TYR A 395 8.51 16.75 -3.56
N GLY A 396 8.66 15.92 -2.54
CA GLY A 396 7.59 15.08 -2.00
C GLY A 396 6.42 15.91 -1.48
N ASP A 397 6.69 16.98 -0.74
CA ASP A 397 5.68 17.89 -0.21
C ASP A 397 4.92 18.61 -1.34
N TYR A 398 5.63 19.02 -2.40
CA TYR A 398 5.01 19.57 -3.61
C TYR A 398 4.06 18.55 -4.25
N ARG A 399 4.49 17.30 -4.39
CA ARG A 399 3.68 16.21 -4.98
C ARG A 399 2.44 15.93 -4.13
N ILE A 400 2.57 15.78 -2.82
CA ILE A 400 1.47 15.57 -1.89
C ILE A 400 0.43 16.70 -1.99
N SER A 401 0.88 17.93 -2.24
CA SER A 401 0.00 19.10 -2.31
C SER A 401 -0.78 19.21 -3.62
N ASN A 402 -0.22 18.74 -4.74
CA ASN A 402 -0.72 19.06 -6.08
C ASN A 402 -1.19 17.85 -6.92
N HIS A 403 -0.84 16.62 -6.53
CA HIS A 403 -1.09 15.43 -7.37
C HIS A 403 -1.98 14.41 -6.64
N TRP A 404 -3.07 14.87 -6.03
CA TRP A 404 -3.99 14.03 -5.30
C TRP A 404 -5.29 13.88 -6.08
N ALA A 405 -5.28 13.02 -7.11
CA ALA A 405 -6.47 12.73 -7.91
C ALA A 405 -6.94 11.29 -7.67
N LYS A 406 -8.22 11.13 -7.34
CA LYS A 406 -8.95 9.86 -7.29
C LYS A 406 -10.23 10.01 -8.10
N SER A 407 -10.91 8.91 -8.37
CA SER A 407 -12.20 8.91 -9.08
C SER A 407 -13.24 9.74 -8.33
N ASP A 408 -13.75 10.80 -8.94
CA ASP A 408 -14.59 11.80 -8.25
C ASP A 408 -16.08 11.45 -8.32
N LEU A 409 -16.46 10.35 -7.67
CA LEU A 409 -17.87 9.94 -7.56
C LEU A 409 -18.69 10.84 -6.63
N ARG A 410 -18.06 11.62 -5.76
CA ARG A 410 -18.75 12.62 -4.92
C ARG A 410 -19.42 13.68 -5.78
N THR A 411 -18.67 14.24 -6.74
CA THR A 411 -19.21 15.23 -7.70
C THR A 411 -20.24 14.59 -8.61
N VAL A 412 -20.00 13.36 -9.09
CA VAL A 412 -20.95 12.64 -9.93
C VAL A 412 -22.30 12.48 -9.24
N VAL A 413 -22.35 11.95 -8.01
CA VAL A 413 -23.61 11.74 -7.28
C VAL A 413 -24.30 13.06 -6.94
N SER A 414 -23.54 14.10 -6.55
CA SER A 414 -24.14 15.41 -6.24
C SER A 414 -24.73 16.08 -7.49
N THR A 415 -24.11 15.96 -8.65
CA THR A 415 -24.62 16.49 -9.91
C THR A 415 -25.81 15.67 -10.41
N TRP A 416 -25.73 14.34 -10.35
CA TRP A 416 -26.83 13.45 -10.69
C TRP A 416 -28.11 13.81 -9.91
N ARG A 417 -28.01 14.11 -8.62
CA ARG A 417 -29.15 14.57 -7.81
C ARG A 417 -29.64 15.96 -8.21
N ALA A 418 -28.72 16.87 -8.53
CA ALA A 418 -29.10 18.24 -8.90
C ALA A 418 -29.81 18.32 -10.28
N ASP A 419 -29.57 17.32 -11.15
CA ASP A 419 -30.13 17.21 -12.51
C ASP A 419 -31.33 16.26 -12.57
N ASP A 420 -32.06 16.07 -11.45
CA ASP A 420 -33.23 15.18 -11.36
C ASP A 420 -32.94 13.74 -11.81
N GLY A 421 -31.72 13.27 -11.59
CA GLY A 421 -31.28 11.92 -11.97
C GLY A 421 -32.13 10.78 -11.38
N GLU A 422 -32.93 11.09 -10.36
CA GLU A 422 -33.89 10.18 -9.72
C GLU A 422 -35.08 9.85 -10.64
N GLU A 423 -35.34 10.67 -11.65
CA GLU A 423 -36.43 10.47 -12.63
C GLU A 423 -35.98 9.74 -13.91
N VAL A 424 -34.67 9.65 -14.15
CA VAL A 424 -34.07 9.08 -15.36
C VAL A 424 -33.35 7.77 -15.05
N PRO A 425 -33.57 6.69 -15.81
CA PRO A 425 -32.84 5.44 -15.65
C PRO A 425 -31.33 5.66 -15.65
N THR A 426 -30.65 5.08 -14.67
CA THR A 426 -29.23 5.29 -14.44
C THR A 426 -28.47 3.96 -14.40
N PHE A 427 -27.51 3.82 -15.30
CA PHE A 427 -26.60 2.69 -15.34
C PHE A 427 -25.26 3.05 -14.70
N VAL A 428 -24.84 2.29 -13.67
CA VAL A 428 -23.56 2.47 -13.00
C VAL A 428 -22.61 1.35 -13.39
N ASN A 429 -21.51 1.68 -14.05
CA ASN A 429 -20.54 0.71 -14.51
C ASN A 429 -19.83 -0.01 -13.35
N PHE A 430 -19.36 -1.24 -13.60
CA PHE A 430 -18.78 -2.17 -12.62
C PHE A 430 -17.77 -1.53 -11.66
N HIS A 431 -16.79 -0.80 -12.20
CA HIS A 431 -15.75 -0.19 -11.39
C HIS A 431 -16.20 1.03 -10.57
N GLN A 432 -17.35 1.62 -10.88
CA GLN A 432 -17.81 2.83 -10.22
C GLN A 432 -18.83 2.55 -9.10
N ARG A 433 -19.46 1.36 -9.11
CA ARG A 433 -20.60 1.03 -8.25
C ARG A 433 -20.32 1.17 -6.75
N TYR A 434 -19.16 0.72 -6.27
CA TYR A 434 -18.86 0.78 -4.83
C TYR A 434 -18.85 2.22 -4.31
N ALA A 435 -18.15 3.12 -5.00
CA ALA A 435 -18.05 4.50 -4.60
C ALA A 435 -19.35 5.28 -4.89
N PHE A 436 -20.04 4.97 -6.00
CA PHE A 436 -21.35 5.55 -6.29
C PHE A 436 -22.36 5.22 -5.19
N VAL A 437 -22.51 3.96 -4.81
CA VAL A 437 -23.40 3.51 -3.74
C VAL A 437 -23.02 4.12 -2.39
N TYR A 438 -21.72 4.25 -2.10
CA TYR A 438 -21.25 4.91 -0.89
C TYR A 438 -21.77 6.35 -0.82
N TYR A 439 -21.53 7.17 -1.84
CA TYR A 439 -21.97 8.57 -1.85
C TYR A 439 -23.49 8.71 -1.94
N LEU A 440 -24.17 7.81 -2.65
CA LEU A 440 -25.62 7.77 -2.71
C LEU A 440 -26.22 7.57 -1.32
N THR A 441 -25.82 6.51 -0.63
CA THR A 441 -26.38 6.12 0.69
C THR A 441 -25.95 7.02 1.83
N HIS A 442 -24.83 7.75 1.70
CA HIS A 442 -24.36 8.72 2.68
C HIS A 442 -24.79 10.17 2.35
N SER A 443 -25.57 10.38 1.28
CA SER A 443 -26.14 11.68 1.01
C SER A 443 -27.28 11.99 1.99
N LYS A 444 -27.44 13.28 2.35
CA LYS A 444 -28.47 13.71 3.31
C LYS A 444 -29.90 13.46 2.83
N ASP A 445 -30.07 13.48 1.51
CA ASP A 445 -31.37 13.37 0.85
C ASP A 445 -31.63 11.97 0.32
N TYR A 446 -30.85 10.98 0.73
CA TYR A 446 -31.03 9.58 0.32
C TYR A 446 -32.40 9.05 0.70
N GLN A 447 -33.06 8.43 -0.26
CA GLN A 447 -34.31 7.71 -0.10
C GLN A 447 -34.20 6.32 -0.77
N GLU A 448 -34.90 5.34 -0.21
CA GLU A 448 -34.93 3.99 -0.79
C GLU A 448 -35.53 3.96 -2.20
N SER A 449 -36.37 4.94 -2.53
CA SER A 449 -36.94 5.14 -3.88
C SER A 449 -35.90 5.50 -4.95
N ASP A 450 -34.73 6.03 -4.58
CA ASP A 450 -33.66 6.34 -5.54
C ASP A 450 -33.25 5.11 -6.36
N TRP A 451 -33.36 3.94 -5.74
CA TRP A 451 -33.03 2.68 -6.39
C TRP A 451 -34.00 2.26 -7.50
N ASN A 452 -35.14 2.90 -7.65
CA ASN A 452 -36.12 2.52 -8.69
C ASN A 452 -35.59 2.76 -10.11
N GLN A 453 -34.64 3.71 -10.24
CA GLN A 453 -34.04 4.10 -11.52
C GLN A 453 -32.58 3.68 -11.66
N ILE A 454 -31.96 3.10 -10.61
CA ILE A 454 -30.53 2.79 -10.60
C ILE A 454 -30.29 1.30 -10.82
N TYR A 455 -29.49 0.99 -11.83
CA TYR A 455 -28.90 -0.33 -12.05
C TYR A 455 -27.37 -0.26 -11.88
N CYS A 456 -26.84 -0.98 -10.91
CA CYS A 456 -25.39 -1.15 -10.72
C CYS A 456 -24.94 -2.45 -11.39
N ASN A 457 -24.00 -2.35 -12.32
CA ASN A 457 -23.44 -3.52 -12.97
C ASN A 457 -22.55 -4.30 -11.99
N GLU A 458 -22.95 -5.50 -11.61
CA GLU A 458 -22.20 -6.41 -10.74
C GLU A 458 -21.41 -7.47 -11.55
N THR A 459 -21.55 -7.50 -12.87
CA THR A 459 -21.00 -8.52 -13.76
C THR A 459 -19.62 -8.11 -14.29
N LEU A 460 -18.58 -8.80 -13.86
CA LEU A 460 -17.20 -8.52 -14.24
C LEU A 460 -16.93 -8.80 -15.73
N GLU A 461 -17.56 -9.81 -16.29
CA GLU A 461 -17.38 -10.24 -17.69
C GLU A 461 -17.66 -9.13 -18.70
N THR A 462 -18.50 -8.17 -18.33
CA THR A 462 -18.83 -7.01 -19.17
C THR A 462 -17.64 -6.10 -19.49
N LEU A 463 -16.52 -6.22 -18.78
CA LEU A 463 -15.32 -5.43 -19.07
C LEU A 463 -14.67 -5.75 -20.42
N GLY A 464 -15.00 -6.88 -21.02
CA GLY A 464 -14.50 -7.31 -22.33
C GLY A 464 -15.54 -7.25 -23.45
N TYR A 465 -16.74 -6.74 -23.19
CA TYR A 465 -17.83 -6.76 -24.16
C TYR A 465 -17.58 -5.84 -25.35
N SER A 466 -17.93 -6.34 -26.55
CA SER A 466 -18.10 -5.53 -27.77
C SER A 466 -19.35 -4.63 -27.65
N ASN A 467 -19.54 -3.74 -28.61
CA ASN A 467 -20.75 -2.90 -28.63
C ASN A 467 -22.02 -3.72 -28.73
N GLU A 468 -22.03 -4.77 -29.55
CA GLU A 468 -23.19 -5.67 -29.73
C GLU A 468 -23.51 -6.43 -28.44
N GLU A 469 -22.50 -6.98 -27.77
CA GLU A 469 -22.66 -7.69 -26.50
C GLU A 469 -23.16 -6.77 -25.39
N TRP A 470 -22.73 -5.49 -25.38
CA TRP A 470 -23.26 -4.49 -24.46
C TRP A 470 -24.75 -4.21 -24.69
N ILE A 471 -25.17 -4.04 -25.93
CA ILE A 471 -26.59 -3.80 -26.24
C ILE A 471 -27.43 -5.00 -25.83
N GLU A 472 -27.01 -6.22 -26.22
CA GLU A 472 -27.67 -7.45 -25.82
C GLU A 472 -27.79 -7.60 -24.30
N PHE A 473 -26.70 -7.28 -23.56
CA PHE A 473 -26.69 -7.30 -22.10
C PHE A 473 -27.68 -6.30 -21.51
N LEU A 474 -27.69 -5.06 -22.00
CA LEU A 474 -28.60 -4.01 -21.52
C LEU A 474 -30.07 -4.38 -21.76
N GLU A 475 -30.41 -4.88 -22.93
CA GLU A 475 -31.79 -5.29 -23.27
C GLU A 475 -32.21 -6.54 -22.47
N ALA A 476 -31.33 -7.51 -22.30
CA ALA A 476 -31.67 -8.76 -21.61
C ALA A 476 -31.74 -8.63 -20.10
N ASN A 477 -30.85 -7.82 -19.49
CA ASN A 477 -30.64 -7.83 -18.05
C ASN A 477 -31.02 -6.52 -17.34
N VAL A 478 -31.04 -5.41 -18.04
CA VAL A 478 -31.24 -4.09 -17.42
C VAL A 478 -32.59 -3.48 -17.84
N TYR A 479 -32.90 -3.53 -19.14
CA TYR A 479 -34.08 -2.89 -19.74
C TYR A 479 -34.86 -3.88 -20.60
N PRO A 480 -35.47 -4.91 -20.01
CA PRO A 480 -36.16 -5.97 -20.77
C PRO A 480 -37.39 -5.47 -21.54
N ASP A 481 -37.95 -4.32 -21.18
CA ASP A 481 -39.05 -3.67 -21.88
C ASP A 481 -38.60 -2.74 -23.02
N GLY A 482 -37.31 -2.74 -23.32
CA GLY A 482 -36.63 -1.89 -24.31
C GLY A 482 -35.78 -0.78 -23.68
N LEU A 483 -34.79 -0.33 -24.45
CA LEU A 483 -33.87 0.73 -23.99
C LEU A 483 -34.64 2.05 -23.79
N PRO A 484 -34.41 2.78 -22.68
CA PRO A 484 -35.09 4.04 -22.40
C PRO A 484 -34.64 5.14 -23.36
N THR A 485 -35.50 6.13 -23.61
CA THR A 485 -35.19 7.26 -24.50
C THR A 485 -34.11 8.18 -23.92
N GLN A 486 -33.97 8.19 -22.59
CA GLN A 486 -32.90 8.89 -21.85
C GLN A 486 -32.31 7.95 -20.83
N ILE A 487 -30.98 8.00 -20.66
CA ILE A 487 -30.26 7.19 -19.69
C ILE A 487 -29.03 7.95 -19.17
N TYR A 488 -28.85 7.95 -17.86
CA TYR A 488 -27.57 8.32 -17.26
C TYR A 488 -26.61 7.13 -17.23
N VAL A 489 -25.35 7.37 -17.60
CA VAL A 489 -24.28 6.38 -17.47
C VAL A 489 -23.18 6.95 -16.58
N VAL A 490 -22.92 6.26 -15.46
CA VAL A 490 -21.81 6.55 -14.55
C VAL A 490 -20.63 5.65 -14.92
N SER A 491 -19.53 6.25 -15.37
CA SER A 491 -18.41 5.53 -15.93
C SER A 491 -17.06 6.10 -15.50
N GLY A 492 -15.97 5.39 -15.83
CA GLY A 492 -14.59 5.81 -15.65
C GLY A 492 -13.96 6.30 -16.96
N GLN A 493 -12.66 6.08 -17.09
CA GLN A 493 -11.91 6.51 -18.28
C GLN A 493 -12.14 5.64 -19.54
N HIS A 494 -12.73 4.45 -19.40
CA HIS A 494 -12.99 3.50 -20.50
C HIS A 494 -14.50 3.28 -20.63
N ASP A 495 -15.10 3.98 -21.59
CA ASP A 495 -16.55 4.06 -21.75
C ASP A 495 -17.07 3.17 -22.90
N THR A 496 -16.88 1.85 -22.80
CA THR A 496 -17.37 0.90 -23.80
C THR A 496 -18.90 0.88 -23.90
N VAL A 497 -19.60 1.04 -22.77
CA VAL A 497 -21.06 1.11 -22.73
C VAL A 497 -21.62 2.36 -23.41
N VAL A 498 -20.94 3.49 -23.25
CA VAL A 498 -21.32 4.75 -23.93
C VAL A 498 -21.16 4.58 -25.44
N GLY A 499 -20.02 4.05 -25.90
CA GLY A 499 -19.77 3.77 -27.32
C GLY A 499 -20.79 2.78 -27.92
N ALA A 500 -21.23 1.79 -27.14
CA ALA A 500 -22.26 0.86 -27.57
C ALA A 500 -23.61 1.57 -27.81
N LEU A 501 -24.06 2.41 -26.88
CA LEU A 501 -25.30 3.19 -27.01
C LEU A 501 -25.22 4.21 -28.15
N GLU A 502 -24.08 4.86 -28.35
CA GLU A 502 -23.86 5.76 -29.50
C GLU A 502 -23.96 5.02 -30.83
N SER A 503 -23.51 3.76 -30.92
CA SER A 503 -23.57 2.95 -32.15
C SER A 503 -25.01 2.68 -32.63
N ILE A 504 -25.99 2.77 -31.73
CA ILE A 504 -27.43 2.57 -32.04
C ILE A 504 -28.24 3.87 -32.05
N GLY A 505 -27.55 5.03 -32.04
CA GLY A 505 -28.17 6.33 -32.31
C GLY A 505 -28.39 7.23 -31.09
N TYR A 506 -27.90 6.89 -29.91
CA TYR A 506 -27.91 7.81 -28.77
C TYR A 506 -26.92 8.95 -29.00
N GLN A 507 -27.29 10.12 -28.53
CA GLN A 507 -26.39 11.28 -28.44
C GLN A 507 -25.94 11.47 -26.99
N THR A 508 -24.62 11.60 -26.81
CA THR A 508 -23.99 11.73 -25.50
C THR A 508 -23.75 13.18 -25.16
N THR A 509 -24.17 13.58 -23.97
CA THR A 509 -23.79 14.83 -23.31
C THR A 509 -23.02 14.51 -22.05
N ALA A 510 -21.78 15.00 -21.92
CA ALA A 510 -21.02 14.86 -20.70
C ALA A 510 -21.54 15.90 -19.68
N VAL A 511 -22.18 15.43 -18.61
CA VAL A 511 -22.69 16.25 -17.49
C VAL A 511 -21.57 16.48 -16.47
N VAL A 512 -20.79 15.44 -16.18
CA VAL A 512 -19.56 15.53 -15.39
C VAL A 512 -18.44 14.87 -16.18
N ASP A 513 -17.33 15.59 -16.38
CA ASP A 513 -16.13 15.09 -17.06
C ASP A 513 -14.89 15.37 -16.20
N THR A 514 -14.75 14.58 -15.14
CA THR A 514 -13.60 14.61 -14.24
C THR A 514 -12.85 13.27 -14.30
N THR A 515 -12.26 12.84 -13.21
CA THR A 515 -11.68 11.49 -13.06
C THR A 515 -12.75 10.38 -12.98
N ALA A 516 -14.00 10.75 -12.69
CA ALA A 516 -15.19 9.96 -12.93
C ALA A 516 -16.13 10.77 -13.83
N LYS A 517 -16.98 10.10 -14.58
CA LYS A 517 -17.84 10.72 -15.60
C LYS A 517 -19.30 10.39 -15.38
N LEU A 518 -20.16 11.39 -15.62
CA LEU A 518 -21.60 11.24 -15.73
C LEU A 518 -22.00 11.67 -17.13
N PHE A 519 -22.56 10.76 -17.90
CA PHE A 519 -23.08 11.02 -19.22
C PHE A 519 -24.61 10.95 -19.22
N LEU A 520 -25.25 11.90 -19.85
CA LEU A 520 -26.64 11.79 -20.27
C LEU A 520 -26.67 11.38 -21.75
N LEU A 521 -27.31 10.28 -22.04
CA LEU A 521 -27.51 9.76 -23.38
C LEU A 521 -28.99 9.87 -23.75
N GLU A 522 -29.30 10.43 -24.91
CA GLU A 522 -30.65 10.66 -25.40
C GLU A 522 -30.81 10.06 -26.80
N GLN A 523 -31.89 9.28 -27.01
CA GLN A 523 -32.24 8.72 -28.30
C GLN A 523 -32.91 9.83 -29.14
N LYS A 524 -32.39 10.04 -30.34
CA LYS A 524 -32.99 10.98 -31.29
C LYS A 524 -34.19 10.43 -32.03
#